data_ff2dce7c786c88de9df666d888db03f0
#
_entry.id   ff2dce7c786c88de9df666d888db03f0
#
_cell.length_a   1.000
_cell.length_b   1.000
_cell.length_c   1.000
_cell.angle_alpha   90.00
_cell.angle_beta   90.00
_cell.angle_gamma   90.00
#
_symmetry.space_group_name_H-M   'P 1'
#
loop_
_entity.id
_entity.type
_entity.pdbx_description
1 polymer ?
#
loop_
_entity_poly.entity_id
_entity_poly.type
_entity_poly.pdbx_seq_one_letter_code
_entity_poly.pdbx_strand_id
1 'polypeptide(L)'
;MPLKTLAAAFGVLSVLVAPTLYSPEAAADAINNTDFVFTIDTRKPGSPDTQFVIPTSGSGYNYTVDCNNDGVAEVSGRMSGYTCNYSTPGIYTIRIGGAFPWFIVNGRGDRLKLLSIDQWGTNKWKNMRSAFAGAENMDVEATDTPDLSQATDLSWMFVGNKSLKGESANWNWNTSTITKMSGVFRNANQFNQNIGSWDVSKVTDTAGMFNGASAFNNGGSDSITNWDTSSFVIANDMFQRATSFNQPIGSWDMKKVQLLVRFLSGATSFNQSLAAWQLDSLVILPGKPLSGAAAALDHTAISRQNYDAMLIAWNAQNLKSPMSLGAAGLKFCAAASARDNIIKPVADGGHGWTITSDGRLCTKHKVTFDSQSGSAVPNKMVGYTYPFRPPVAPTRSGYTFAGWYTDTAFTTAWDFANDTMPDNDLTLYAKWTKNPASVSTLSPELPKSPGARLAETGSNTVLFVLAASIFVASGIVLFKKQAKRP
;
A
#
# COMPACT_ATOMS: atom_id res chain seq x y z
N MET A 1 -12.91 -50.42 96.99
CA MET A 1 -12.53 -50.01 95.71
C MET A 1 -13.67 -50.30 94.76
N PRO A 2 -14.44 -49.34 94.33
CA PRO A 2 -15.69 -49.60 93.56
C PRO A 2 -15.53 -49.57 92.08
N LEU A 3 -16.19 -50.53 91.42
CA LEU A 3 -16.47 -50.57 89.98
C LEU A 3 -17.39 -49.41 89.62
N LYS A 4 -17.10 -48.75 88.48
CA LYS A 4 -18.00 -47.80 87.86
C LYS A 4 -18.56 -48.43 86.59
N THR A 5 -19.85 -48.54 86.55
CA THR A 5 -20.72 -48.98 85.48
C THR A 5 -20.74 -47.96 84.37
N LEU A 6 -20.59 -48.43 83.14
CA LEU A 6 -20.70 -47.65 81.93
C LEU A 6 -22.13 -47.74 81.36
N ALA A 7 -22.90 -46.66 81.34
CA ALA A 7 -24.15 -46.57 80.68
C ALA A 7 -24.00 -46.09 79.25
N ALA A 8 -24.44 -46.88 78.24
CA ALA A 8 -24.48 -46.53 76.86
C ALA A 8 -25.76 -45.72 76.55
N ALA A 9 -25.62 -44.52 76.09
CA ALA A 9 -26.73 -43.71 75.57
C ALA A 9 -26.77 -43.84 74.01
N PHE A 10 -27.88 -44.44 73.53
CA PHE A 10 -28.19 -44.43 72.11
C PHE A 10 -28.75 -43.05 71.71
N GLY A 11 -28.00 -42.25 71.00
CA GLY A 11 -28.45 -41.02 70.36
C GLY A 11 -28.96 -41.33 68.94
N VAL A 12 -30.26 -41.13 68.72
CA VAL A 12 -30.87 -41.16 67.39
C VAL A 12 -30.47 -39.90 66.64
N LEU A 13 -29.63 -40.07 65.66
CA LEU A 13 -29.19 -38.95 64.71
C LEU A 13 -30.25 -38.85 63.61
N SER A 14 -31.18 -37.90 63.73
CA SER A 14 -32.14 -37.55 62.67
C SER A 14 -31.36 -36.74 61.64
N VAL A 15 -31.06 -37.37 60.50
CA VAL A 15 -30.51 -36.70 59.33
C VAL A 15 -31.61 -35.89 58.63
N LEU A 16 -31.61 -34.57 58.81
CA LEU A 16 -32.39 -33.64 58.01
C LEU A 16 -31.74 -33.57 56.59
N VAL A 17 -32.34 -34.32 55.64
CA VAL A 17 -32.05 -34.15 54.26
C VAL A 17 -32.68 -32.81 53.79
N ALA A 18 -31.93 -31.74 53.72
CA ALA A 18 -32.39 -30.54 53.06
C ALA A 18 -32.58 -30.85 51.56
N PRO A 19 -33.69 -30.44 50.92
CA PRO A 19 -33.77 -30.53 49.45
C PRO A 19 -32.72 -29.58 48.86
N THR A 20 -31.73 -30.14 48.22
CA THR A 20 -30.89 -29.37 47.31
C THR A 20 -31.79 -28.81 46.22
N LEU A 21 -32.11 -27.52 46.31
CA LEU A 21 -32.59 -26.76 45.19
C LEU A 21 -31.49 -26.82 44.11
N TYR A 22 -31.65 -27.72 43.18
CA TYR A 22 -30.93 -27.74 41.94
C TYR A 22 -31.39 -26.50 41.16
N SER A 23 -30.71 -25.35 41.35
CA SER A 23 -30.70 -24.30 40.33
C SER A 23 -30.06 -24.94 39.12
N PRO A 24 -30.74 -25.03 37.99
CA PRO A 24 -30.03 -25.24 36.76
C PRO A 24 -29.17 -23.98 36.59
N GLU A 25 -27.88 -24.05 36.95
CA GLU A 25 -26.89 -23.23 36.31
C GLU A 25 -27.12 -23.51 34.82
N ALA A 26 -27.67 -22.51 34.12
CA ALA A 26 -27.69 -22.54 32.68
C ALA A 26 -26.23 -22.79 32.26
N ALA A 27 -25.99 -24.01 31.81
CA ALA A 27 -24.75 -24.33 31.14
C ALA A 27 -24.66 -23.25 30.07
N ALA A 28 -23.70 -22.33 30.22
CA ALA A 28 -23.33 -21.47 29.13
C ALA A 28 -22.98 -22.44 27.98
N ASP A 29 -23.88 -22.56 27.02
CA ASP A 29 -23.68 -23.41 25.87
C ASP A 29 -22.35 -23.04 25.30
N ALA A 30 -21.47 -24.04 25.19
CA ALA A 30 -20.19 -23.87 24.48
C ALA A 30 -20.53 -23.23 23.14
N ILE A 31 -19.95 -22.05 22.88
CA ILE A 31 -20.20 -21.28 21.69
C ILE A 31 -20.21 -22.24 20.49
N ASN A 32 -21.40 -22.44 19.89
CA ASN A 32 -21.53 -23.31 18.73
C ASN A 32 -20.86 -22.60 17.53
N ASN A 33 -19.65 -23.02 17.18
CA ASN A 33 -18.86 -22.41 16.13
C ASN A 33 -19.48 -22.57 14.73
N THR A 34 -20.66 -23.18 14.61
CA THR A 34 -21.32 -23.42 13.33
C THR A 34 -22.26 -22.30 12.92
N ASP A 35 -22.76 -21.51 13.86
CA ASP A 35 -23.83 -20.54 13.61
C ASP A 35 -23.28 -19.19 13.13
N PHE A 36 -24.04 -18.50 12.31
CA PHE A 36 -23.85 -17.10 12.02
C PHE A 36 -24.41 -16.26 13.17
N VAL A 37 -23.57 -15.42 13.79
CA VAL A 37 -23.94 -14.64 14.99
C VAL A 37 -23.69 -13.16 14.74
N PHE A 38 -24.67 -12.34 15.11
CA PHE A 38 -24.56 -10.89 15.00
C PHE A 38 -25.36 -10.19 16.09
N THR A 39 -24.94 -8.98 16.46
CA THR A 39 -25.57 -8.15 17.50
C THR A 39 -26.30 -6.97 16.88
N ILE A 40 -27.47 -6.65 17.44
CA ILE A 40 -28.35 -5.57 16.98
C ILE A 40 -28.74 -4.65 18.15
N ASP A 41 -29.16 -3.43 17.82
CA ASP A 41 -29.87 -2.51 18.73
C ASP A 41 -31.24 -2.17 18.12
N THR A 42 -32.31 -2.72 18.72
CA THR A 42 -33.66 -2.52 18.20
C THR A 42 -34.13 -1.07 18.26
N ARG A 43 -33.54 -0.22 19.12
CA ARG A 43 -33.88 1.20 19.30
C ARG A 43 -33.43 2.07 18.12
N LYS A 44 -32.58 1.54 17.24
CA LYS A 44 -32.13 2.24 16.03
C LYS A 44 -33.22 2.24 14.96
N PRO A 45 -33.18 3.19 14.01
CA PRO A 45 -34.18 3.29 12.97
C PRO A 45 -34.34 2.03 12.12
N GLY A 46 -35.58 1.67 11.81
CA GLY A 46 -35.95 0.49 11.02
C GLY A 46 -37.40 0.06 11.30
N SER A 47 -37.63 -1.23 11.51
CA SER A 47 -38.85 -1.79 12.07
C SER A 47 -39.13 -1.22 13.47
N PRO A 48 -40.30 -1.48 14.10
CA PRO A 48 -40.59 -1.09 15.49
C PRO A 48 -39.42 -1.40 16.44
N ASP A 49 -39.27 -0.60 17.49
CA ASP A 49 -38.15 -0.64 18.42
C ASP A 49 -38.08 -1.91 19.31
N THR A 50 -39.06 -2.82 19.19
CA THR A 50 -39.09 -4.15 19.74
C THR A 50 -38.96 -5.26 18.71
N GLN A 51 -38.52 -4.95 17.51
CA GLN A 51 -38.43 -5.92 16.42
C GLN A 51 -37.08 -5.84 15.67
N PHE A 52 -36.70 -6.98 15.07
CA PHE A 52 -35.67 -7.05 14.03
C PHE A 52 -36.14 -8.02 12.95
N VAL A 53 -36.08 -7.54 11.70
CA VAL A 53 -36.46 -8.34 10.52
C VAL A 53 -35.19 -8.94 9.90
N ILE A 54 -35.04 -10.27 10.01
CA ILE A 54 -33.95 -11.00 9.36
C ILE A 54 -34.17 -10.97 7.84
N PRO A 55 -33.27 -10.32 7.08
CA PRO A 55 -33.47 -10.15 5.65
C PRO A 55 -33.06 -11.41 4.89
N THR A 56 -33.94 -11.85 3.99
CA THR A 56 -33.66 -12.96 3.06
C THR A 56 -34.01 -12.57 1.63
N SER A 57 -33.37 -13.21 0.66
CA SER A 57 -33.68 -13.02 -0.76
C SER A 57 -33.36 -14.28 -1.56
N GLY A 58 -34.24 -14.64 -2.49
CA GLY A 58 -34.09 -15.87 -3.29
C GLY A 58 -34.50 -17.13 -2.55
N SER A 59 -33.82 -18.26 -2.76
CA SER A 59 -34.19 -19.58 -2.28
C SER A 59 -32.98 -20.33 -1.69
N GLY A 60 -33.25 -21.51 -1.10
CA GLY A 60 -32.22 -22.36 -0.53
C GLY A 60 -32.03 -22.19 0.96
N TYR A 61 -32.92 -21.47 1.63
CA TYR A 61 -32.95 -21.33 3.08
C TYR A 61 -33.57 -22.56 3.73
N ASN A 62 -32.96 -23.00 4.80
CA ASN A 62 -33.51 -23.96 5.77
C ASN A 62 -32.74 -23.74 7.08
N TYR A 63 -33.19 -22.79 7.88
CA TYR A 63 -32.42 -22.28 9.00
C TYR A 63 -33.24 -22.23 10.30
N THR A 64 -32.52 -22.13 11.39
CA THR A 64 -33.03 -21.90 12.74
C THR A 64 -32.65 -20.49 13.17
N VAL A 65 -33.47 -19.89 14.05
CA VAL A 65 -33.18 -18.57 14.66
C VAL A 65 -33.34 -18.68 16.15
N ASP A 66 -32.30 -18.25 16.87
CA ASP A 66 -32.35 -17.93 18.29
C ASP A 66 -32.19 -16.39 18.37
N CYS A 67 -33.24 -15.69 18.73
CA CYS A 67 -33.35 -14.24 18.68
C CYS A 67 -32.67 -13.52 19.85
N ASN A 68 -32.37 -14.22 20.94
CA ASN A 68 -31.87 -13.63 22.19
C ASN A 68 -30.63 -14.35 22.73
N ASN A 69 -30.12 -15.32 21.98
CA ASN A 69 -28.93 -16.12 22.30
C ASN A 69 -29.06 -16.87 23.66
N ASP A 70 -30.25 -17.39 23.95
CA ASP A 70 -30.50 -18.21 25.16
C ASP A 70 -30.32 -19.71 24.91
N GLY A 71 -29.97 -20.11 23.69
CA GLY A 71 -29.76 -21.48 23.25
C GLY A 71 -31.06 -22.18 22.83
N VAL A 72 -32.19 -21.47 22.80
CA VAL A 72 -33.49 -21.99 22.38
C VAL A 72 -33.93 -21.27 21.09
N ALA A 73 -34.06 -22.00 20.01
CA ALA A 73 -34.52 -21.42 18.77
C ALA A 73 -36.00 -21.08 18.79
N GLU A 74 -36.37 -19.82 18.52
CA GLU A 74 -37.77 -19.41 18.34
C GLU A 74 -38.41 -20.01 17.10
N VAL A 75 -37.59 -20.38 16.08
CA VAL A 75 -38.09 -21.05 14.88
C VAL A 75 -37.03 -21.96 14.28
N SER A 76 -37.49 -23.09 13.71
CA SER A 76 -36.66 -24.04 12.97
C SER A 76 -37.24 -24.32 11.60
N GLY A 77 -36.38 -24.73 10.64
CA GLY A 77 -36.79 -25.09 9.28
C GLY A 77 -37.32 -23.91 8.46
N ARG A 78 -36.85 -22.68 8.79
CA ARG A 78 -37.32 -21.47 8.11
C ARG A 78 -36.78 -21.37 6.71
N MET A 79 -37.66 -21.04 5.72
CA MET A 79 -37.35 -20.95 4.31
C MET A 79 -37.45 -19.52 3.75
N SER A 80 -37.87 -18.56 4.58
CA SER A 80 -38.07 -17.15 4.20
C SER A 80 -37.72 -16.25 5.37
N GLY A 81 -37.77 -14.93 5.21
CA GLY A 81 -37.50 -13.96 6.28
C GLY A 81 -38.26 -14.26 7.57
N TYR A 82 -37.67 -13.89 8.69
CA TYR A 82 -38.26 -14.03 10.04
C TYR A 82 -38.15 -12.71 10.78
N THR A 83 -39.11 -12.43 11.68
CA THR A 83 -39.06 -11.24 12.51
C THR A 83 -38.89 -11.70 13.99
N CYS A 84 -37.76 -11.35 14.57
CA CYS A 84 -37.54 -11.45 16.00
C CYS A 84 -38.36 -10.37 16.72
N ASN A 85 -39.14 -10.76 17.74
CA ASN A 85 -39.96 -9.87 18.56
C ASN A 85 -39.45 -9.90 20.01
N TYR A 86 -39.25 -8.74 20.59
CA TYR A 86 -38.73 -8.55 21.91
C TYR A 86 -39.77 -7.88 22.83
N SER A 87 -39.77 -8.21 24.10
CA SER A 87 -40.65 -7.57 25.09
C SER A 87 -40.27 -6.13 25.41
N THR A 88 -38.97 -5.77 25.23
CA THR A 88 -38.43 -4.43 25.49
C THR A 88 -37.47 -4.03 24.39
N PRO A 89 -37.37 -2.73 24.08
CA PRO A 89 -36.29 -2.22 23.21
C PRO A 89 -34.94 -2.45 23.89
N GLY A 90 -33.92 -2.87 23.09
CA GLY A 90 -32.61 -3.15 23.65
C GLY A 90 -31.58 -3.61 22.62
N ILE A 91 -30.43 -4.06 23.14
CA ILE A 91 -29.38 -4.74 22.39
C ILE A 91 -29.60 -6.24 22.55
N TYR A 92 -29.56 -6.96 21.44
CA TYR A 92 -29.74 -8.39 21.37
C TYR A 92 -28.74 -9.03 20.44
N THR A 93 -28.27 -10.23 20.80
CA THR A 93 -27.46 -11.08 19.92
C THR A 93 -28.39 -12.13 19.30
N ILE A 94 -28.30 -12.28 18.01
CA ILE A 94 -29.09 -13.22 17.19
C ILE A 94 -28.17 -14.30 16.66
N ARG A 95 -28.60 -15.56 16.74
CA ARG A 95 -27.92 -16.71 16.15
C ARG A 95 -28.76 -17.30 15.03
N ILE A 96 -28.10 -17.64 13.94
CA ILE A 96 -28.70 -18.31 12.78
C ILE A 96 -27.92 -19.58 12.49
N GLY A 97 -28.56 -20.73 12.75
CA GLY A 97 -28.02 -22.05 12.43
C GLY A 97 -28.61 -22.64 11.14
N GLY A 98 -27.92 -23.61 10.53
CA GLY A 98 -28.41 -24.29 9.34
C GLY A 98 -28.11 -23.56 8.04
N ALA A 99 -28.90 -23.82 7.00
CA ALA A 99 -28.66 -23.25 5.66
C ALA A 99 -29.21 -21.82 5.52
N PHE A 100 -28.32 -20.85 5.54
CA PHE A 100 -28.63 -19.42 5.40
C PHE A 100 -27.75 -18.80 4.30
N PRO A 101 -28.04 -19.05 3.00
CA PRO A 101 -27.11 -18.78 1.91
C PRO A 101 -26.87 -17.30 1.59
N TRP A 102 -27.73 -16.39 2.07
CA TRP A 102 -27.62 -14.97 1.73
C TRP A 102 -28.27 -14.10 2.81
N PHE A 103 -27.50 -13.22 3.43
CA PHE A 103 -27.98 -12.11 4.26
C PHE A 103 -27.97 -10.85 3.39
N ILE A 104 -29.06 -10.11 3.30
CA ILE A 104 -29.13 -8.95 2.40
C ILE A 104 -30.00 -7.83 2.95
N VAL A 105 -29.38 -6.75 3.40
CA VAL A 105 -30.11 -5.51 3.75
C VAL A 105 -30.21 -4.54 2.57
N ASN A 106 -29.28 -4.54 1.65
CA ASN A 106 -29.29 -3.73 0.44
C ASN A 106 -29.66 -2.25 0.66
N GLY A 107 -29.14 -1.62 1.70
CA GLY A 107 -29.43 -0.24 2.07
C GLY A 107 -30.85 0.02 2.59
N ARG A 108 -31.62 -0.99 2.98
CA ARG A 108 -33.02 -0.92 3.41
C ARG A 108 -33.25 -1.62 4.75
N GLY A 109 -34.50 -1.61 5.22
CA GLY A 109 -34.93 -2.32 6.42
C GLY A 109 -34.10 -1.97 7.67
N ASP A 110 -33.79 -2.96 8.45
CA ASP A 110 -33.16 -2.83 9.77
C ASP A 110 -31.64 -2.66 9.72
N ARG A 111 -31.08 -2.23 8.61
CA ARG A 111 -29.63 -2.04 8.43
C ARG A 111 -28.96 -1.20 9.53
N LEU A 112 -29.69 -0.17 10.03
CA LEU A 112 -29.16 0.72 11.06
C LEU A 112 -29.20 0.11 12.45
N LYS A 113 -29.93 -0.99 12.64
CA LYS A 113 -29.99 -1.76 13.87
C LYS A 113 -28.79 -2.70 14.03
N LEU A 114 -28.09 -3.07 12.94
CA LEU A 114 -26.89 -3.91 13.01
C LEU A 114 -25.77 -3.15 13.73
N LEU A 115 -25.16 -3.80 14.74
CA LEU A 115 -24.03 -3.28 15.51
C LEU A 115 -22.74 -4.04 15.24
N SER A 116 -22.79 -5.38 15.18
CA SER A 116 -21.60 -6.18 14.92
C SER A 116 -21.92 -7.49 14.20
N ILE A 117 -20.95 -8.01 13.47
CA ILE A 117 -20.87 -9.41 13.08
C ILE A 117 -19.89 -10.07 14.05
N ASP A 118 -20.39 -10.99 14.86
CA ASP A 118 -19.65 -11.57 15.96
C ASP A 118 -19.02 -12.94 15.59
N GLN A 119 -19.66 -13.66 14.66
CA GLN A 119 -19.22 -14.95 14.13
C GLN A 119 -19.79 -15.21 12.73
N TRP A 120 -18.98 -15.70 11.81
CA TRP A 120 -19.43 -16.14 10.48
C TRP A 120 -19.99 -17.56 10.48
N GLY A 121 -19.49 -18.42 11.35
CA GLY A 121 -19.83 -19.83 11.44
C GLY A 121 -19.42 -20.65 10.23
N THR A 122 -20.06 -21.80 10.06
CA THR A 122 -19.79 -22.73 8.94
C THR A 122 -20.78 -22.60 7.79
N ASN A 123 -21.57 -21.53 7.78
CA ASN A 123 -22.55 -21.26 6.74
C ASN A 123 -21.87 -21.03 5.40
N LYS A 124 -22.31 -21.76 4.36
CA LYS A 124 -21.80 -21.62 2.99
C LYS A 124 -22.51 -20.47 2.27
N TRP A 125 -21.86 -19.33 2.24
CA TRP A 125 -22.41 -18.15 1.60
C TRP A 125 -22.41 -18.30 0.06
N LYS A 126 -23.60 -18.21 -0.55
CA LYS A 126 -23.73 -18.27 -2.02
C LYS A 126 -23.60 -16.91 -2.66
N ASN A 127 -23.93 -15.83 -1.93
CA ASN A 127 -23.85 -14.49 -2.42
C ASN A 127 -23.69 -13.50 -1.24
N MET A 128 -22.74 -12.57 -1.38
CA MET A 128 -22.51 -11.53 -0.37
C MET A 128 -22.75 -10.11 -0.95
N ARG A 129 -23.26 -10.03 -2.17
CA ARG A 129 -23.57 -8.75 -2.78
C ARG A 129 -24.58 -7.96 -1.94
N SER A 130 -24.20 -6.73 -1.57
CA SER A 130 -24.99 -5.81 -0.74
C SER A 130 -25.44 -6.39 0.61
N ALA A 131 -24.72 -7.40 1.13
CA ALA A 131 -25.12 -8.11 2.35
C ALA A 131 -25.35 -7.14 3.51
N PHE A 132 -24.44 -6.23 3.77
CA PHE A 132 -24.49 -5.26 4.88
C PHE A 132 -24.51 -3.82 4.37
N ALA A 133 -24.98 -3.59 3.15
CA ALA A 133 -24.97 -2.27 2.52
C ALA A 133 -25.75 -1.23 3.36
N GLY A 134 -25.08 -0.14 3.74
CA GLY A 134 -25.66 0.94 4.53
C GLY A 134 -25.90 0.64 6.01
N ALA A 135 -25.31 -0.43 6.54
CA ALA A 135 -25.30 -0.72 7.98
C ALA A 135 -24.28 0.21 8.68
N GLU A 136 -24.61 1.48 8.79
CA GLU A 136 -23.70 2.56 9.20
C GLU A 136 -23.12 2.39 10.60
N ASN A 137 -23.81 1.67 11.48
CA ASN A 137 -23.45 1.45 12.86
C ASN A 137 -22.68 0.14 13.10
N MET A 138 -22.52 -0.68 12.04
CA MET A 138 -21.99 -2.03 12.15
C MET A 138 -20.46 -2.07 12.07
N ASP A 139 -19.86 -2.89 12.92
CA ASP A 139 -18.47 -3.34 12.79
C ASP A 139 -18.42 -4.85 12.53
N VAL A 140 -17.24 -5.40 12.27
CA VAL A 140 -16.96 -6.83 12.19
C VAL A 140 -15.98 -7.17 13.30
N GLU A 141 -16.40 -8.07 14.21
CA GLU A 141 -15.63 -8.53 15.37
C GLU A 141 -15.28 -10.02 15.28
N ALA A 142 -15.84 -10.71 14.28
CA ALA A 142 -15.67 -12.14 14.05
C ALA A 142 -14.20 -12.54 13.91
N THR A 143 -13.72 -13.44 14.74
CA THR A 143 -12.35 -13.99 14.70
C THR A 143 -12.21 -15.19 13.76
N ASP A 144 -13.33 -15.76 13.32
CA ASP A 144 -13.42 -16.75 12.24
C ASP A 144 -13.55 -16.06 10.87
N THR A 145 -13.62 -16.85 9.80
CA THR A 145 -13.74 -16.36 8.43
C THR A 145 -14.99 -16.91 7.75
N PRO A 146 -15.64 -16.14 6.85
CA PRO A 146 -16.79 -16.64 6.10
C PRO A 146 -16.38 -17.75 5.11
N ASP A 147 -17.19 -18.82 5.02
CA ASP A 147 -17.05 -19.80 3.93
C ASP A 147 -17.61 -19.22 2.62
N LEU A 148 -16.73 -18.68 1.80
CA LEU A 148 -17.05 -18.08 0.50
C LEU A 148 -16.93 -19.09 -0.66
N SER A 149 -16.78 -20.38 -0.39
CA SER A 149 -16.54 -21.41 -1.41
C SER A 149 -17.63 -21.48 -2.51
N GLN A 150 -18.82 -20.97 -2.23
CA GLN A 150 -19.94 -20.88 -3.20
C GLN A 150 -20.22 -19.45 -3.67
N ALA A 151 -19.54 -18.44 -3.13
CA ALA A 151 -19.74 -17.06 -3.53
C ALA A 151 -18.81 -16.65 -4.68
N THR A 152 -19.32 -15.80 -5.57
CA THR A 152 -18.53 -15.20 -6.66
C THR A 152 -18.61 -13.68 -6.69
N ASP A 153 -19.47 -13.07 -5.87
CA ASP A 153 -19.75 -11.63 -5.89
C ASP A 153 -19.81 -11.06 -4.45
N LEU A 154 -18.84 -10.20 -4.12
CA LEU A 154 -18.82 -9.40 -2.88
C LEU A 154 -19.24 -7.95 -3.11
N SER A 155 -19.71 -7.59 -4.31
CA SER A 155 -19.98 -6.19 -4.66
C SER A 155 -20.91 -5.53 -3.64
N TRP A 156 -20.55 -4.32 -3.19
CA TRP A 156 -21.32 -3.47 -2.28
C TRP A 156 -21.53 -4.05 -0.88
N MET A 157 -20.76 -5.09 -0.49
CA MET A 157 -20.97 -5.83 0.77
C MET A 157 -21.02 -4.90 1.98
N PHE A 158 -20.04 -4.00 2.11
CA PHE A 158 -19.91 -3.07 3.22
C PHE A 158 -20.04 -1.60 2.78
N VAL A 159 -20.73 -1.34 1.68
CA VAL A 159 -20.89 0.05 1.21
C VAL A 159 -21.57 0.91 2.26
N GLY A 160 -20.96 2.04 2.61
CA GLY A 160 -21.52 3.00 3.57
C GLY A 160 -21.48 2.58 5.02
N ASN A 161 -20.71 1.55 5.38
CA ASN A 161 -20.51 1.13 6.76
C ASN A 161 -19.51 2.07 7.44
N LYS A 162 -20.02 3.15 8.03
CA LYS A 162 -19.19 4.24 8.59
C LYS A 162 -18.43 3.84 9.85
N SER A 163 -18.98 2.87 10.62
CA SER A 163 -18.36 2.39 11.86
C SER A 163 -17.42 1.21 11.64
N LEU A 164 -17.34 0.66 10.43
CA LEU A 164 -16.52 -0.52 10.14
C LEU A 164 -15.03 -0.21 10.34
N LYS A 165 -14.45 -0.76 11.38
CA LYS A 165 -13.00 -0.78 11.67
C LYS A 165 -12.41 -2.16 11.45
N GLY A 166 -13.08 -3.19 12.00
CA GLY A 166 -12.69 -4.60 11.90
C GLY A 166 -11.37 -4.92 12.61
N GLU A 167 -11.04 -4.19 13.69
CA GLU A 167 -9.73 -4.31 14.38
C GLU A 167 -9.56 -5.68 15.06
N SER A 168 -10.65 -6.29 15.56
CA SER A 168 -10.66 -7.60 16.20
C SER A 168 -10.83 -8.74 15.22
N ALA A 169 -11.26 -8.46 13.99
CA ALA A 169 -11.69 -9.45 13.03
C ALA A 169 -10.54 -10.13 12.28
N ASN A 170 -10.81 -11.36 11.86
CA ASN A 170 -9.91 -12.09 10.97
C ASN A 170 -10.25 -11.77 9.50
N TRP A 171 -9.36 -11.03 8.81
CA TRP A 171 -9.51 -10.65 7.41
C TRP A 171 -8.79 -11.58 6.41
N ASN A 172 -8.25 -12.72 6.88
CA ASN A 172 -7.61 -13.72 6.01
C ASN A 172 -8.64 -14.61 5.29
N TRP A 173 -9.55 -13.98 4.57
CA TRP A 173 -10.62 -14.68 3.87
C TRP A 173 -10.12 -15.42 2.64
N ASN A 174 -10.66 -16.61 2.40
CA ASN A 174 -10.44 -17.30 1.13
C ASN A 174 -11.36 -16.71 0.04
N THR A 175 -10.79 -15.84 -0.80
CA THR A 175 -11.51 -15.15 -1.88
C THR A 175 -11.27 -15.76 -3.27
N SER A 176 -10.69 -16.95 -3.36
CA SER A 176 -10.26 -17.59 -4.61
C SER A 176 -11.39 -17.91 -5.62
N THR A 177 -12.65 -17.83 -5.19
CA THR A 177 -13.84 -18.01 -6.04
C THR A 177 -14.42 -16.68 -6.53
N ILE A 178 -13.98 -15.56 -5.96
CA ILE A 178 -14.59 -14.26 -6.18
C ILE A 178 -14.14 -13.67 -7.53
N THR A 179 -15.12 -13.16 -8.29
CA THR A 179 -14.89 -12.51 -9.59
C THR A 179 -15.29 -11.03 -9.61
N LYS A 180 -16.07 -10.58 -8.60
CA LYS A 180 -16.55 -9.19 -8.51
C LYS A 180 -16.37 -8.64 -7.10
N MET A 181 -15.73 -7.48 -7.02
CA MET A 181 -15.47 -6.74 -5.78
C MET A 181 -15.83 -5.25 -5.90
N SER A 182 -16.79 -4.92 -6.79
CA SER A 182 -17.20 -3.53 -7.00
C SER A 182 -17.78 -2.93 -5.70
N GLY A 183 -17.23 -1.82 -5.24
CA GLY A 183 -17.74 -1.05 -4.10
C GLY A 183 -17.74 -1.77 -2.75
N VAL A 184 -16.95 -2.83 -2.53
CA VAL A 184 -16.97 -3.63 -1.29
C VAL A 184 -16.89 -2.73 -0.06
N PHE A 185 -15.92 -1.82 0.00
CA PHE A 185 -15.68 -0.89 1.13
C PHE A 185 -15.99 0.56 0.78
N ARG A 186 -16.83 0.80 -0.24
CA ARG A 186 -17.14 2.17 -0.64
C ARG A 186 -17.79 2.94 0.52
N ASN A 187 -17.20 4.11 0.87
CA ASN A 187 -17.59 4.95 2.00
C ASN A 187 -17.52 4.25 3.38
N ALA A 188 -16.75 3.18 3.52
CA ALA A 188 -16.35 2.62 4.80
C ALA A 188 -15.16 3.43 5.35
N ASN A 189 -15.45 4.61 5.90
CA ASN A 189 -14.46 5.66 6.14
C ASN A 189 -13.42 5.32 7.20
N GLN A 190 -13.69 4.36 8.07
CA GLN A 190 -12.78 3.94 9.14
C GLN A 190 -12.04 2.63 8.83
N PHE A 191 -12.43 1.93 7.76
CA PHE A 191 -11.80 0.65 7.39
C PHE A 191 -10.34 0.82 6.98
N ASN A 192 -9.43 0.14 7.68
CA ASN A 192 -8.00 0.13 7.36
C ASN A 192 -7.34 -1.19 7.75
N GLN A 193 -7.93 -2.33 7.38
CA GLN A 193 -7.35 -3.64 7.69
C GLN A 193 -6.48 -4.16 6.55
N ASN A 194 -5.51 -5.02 6.91
CA ASN A 194 -4.67 -5.71 5.95
C ASN A 194 -5.45 -6.84 5.27
N ILE A 195 -5.68 -6.68 3.97
CA ILE A 195 -6.33 -7.66 3.11
C ILE A 195 -5.42 -8.16 1.98
N GLY A 196 -4.11 -8.01 2.15
CA GLY A 196 -3.12 -8.44 1.16
C GLY A 196 -3.09 -9.95 0.90
N SER A 197 -3.66 -10.77 1.81
CA SER A 197 -3.84 -12.21 1.64
C SER A 197 -5.01 -12.60 0.72
N TRP A 198 -5.87 -11.67 0.34
CA TRP A 198 -6.99 -11.97 -0.55
C TRP A 198 -6.51 -12.40 -1.93
N ASP A 199 -7.02 -13.50 -2.42
CA ASP A 199 -6.81 -13.94 -3.81
C ASP A 199 -7.74 -13.16 -4.73
N VAL A 200 -7.16 -12.27 -5.55
CA VAL A 200 -7.87 -11.45 -6.53
C VAL A 200 -7.63 -11.90 -7.97
N SER A 201 -6.97 -13.04 -8.18
CA SER A 201 -6.54 -13.53 -9.51
C SER A 201 -7.69 -13.74 -10.50
N LYS A 202 -8.92 -13.94 -10.01
CA LYS A 202 -10.13 -14.08 -10.84
C LYS A 202 -11.00 -12.85 -10.88
N VAL A 203 -10.64 -11.80 -10.14
CA VAL A 203 -11.46 -10.60 -10.05
C VAL A 203 -11.35 -9.78 -11.34
N THR A 204 -12.48 -9.45 -11.93
CA THR A 204 -12.55 -8.64 -13.16
C THR A 204 -13.10 -7.24 -12.92
N ASP A 205 -13.87 -7.03 -11.86
CA ASP A 205 -14.53 -5.75 -11.53
C ASP A 205 -14.19 -5.33 -10.09
N THR A 206 -13.39 -4.28 -9.99
CA THR A 206 -12.99 -3.62 -8.74
C THR A 206 -13.50 -2.18 -8.65
N ALA A 207 -14.48 -1.80 -9.50
CA ALA A 207 -14.98 -0.43 -9.57
C ALA A 207 -15.40 0.11 -8.19
N GLY A 208 -14.78 1.21 -7.78
CA GLY A 208 -15.10 1.88 -6.52
C GLY A 208 -14.85 1.07 -5.26
N MET A 209 -14.04 0.01 -5.28
CA MET A 209 -13.83 -0.91 -4.14
C MET A 209 -13.54 -0.17 -2.84
N PHE A 210 -12.71 0.86 -2.88
CA PHE A 210 -12.33 1.71 -1.74
C PHE A 210 -12.73 3.18 -1.93
N ASN A 211 -13.69 3.47 -2.83
CA ASN A 211 -14.11 4.84 -3.08
C ASN A 211 -14.63 5.48 -1.79
N GLY A 212 -13.99 6.55 -1.33
CA GLY A 212 -14.35 7.25 -0.09
C GLY A 212 -13.96 6.53 1.20
N ALA A 213 -13.25 5.40 1.14
CA ALA A 213 -12.66 4.75 2.31
C ALA A 213 -11.43 5.55 2.78
N SER A 214 -11.67 6.67 3.45
CA SER A 214 -10.65 7.70 3.72
C SER A 214 -9.49 7.23 4.59
N ALA A 215 -9.71 6.27 5.50
CA ALA A 215 -8.67 5.69 6.35
C ALA A 215 -7.88 4.57 5.68
N PHE A 216 -8.36 4.03 4.55
CA PHE A 216 -7.77 2.83 3.96
C PHE A 216 -6.34 3.05 3.47
N ASN A 217 -5.41 2.28 4.01
CA ASN A 217 -4.03 2.14 3.59
C ASN A 217 -3.49 0.72 3.86
N ASN A 218 -4.38 -0.30 3.73
CA ASN A 218 -4.06 -1.72 3.93
C ASN A 218 -3.39 -2.04 5.30
N GLY A 219 -3.84 -1.38 6.38
CA GLY A 219 -3.21 -1.50 7.69
C GLY A 219 -1.76 -1.03 7.76
N GLY A 220 -1.29 -0.25 6.78
CA GLY A 220 0.11 0.16 6.66
C GLY A 220 1.02 -0.90 6.02
N SER A 221 0.48 -2.07 5.63
CA SER A 221 1.22 -3.16 4.99
C SER A 221 1.25 -2.99 3.47
N ASP A 222 2.40 -3.25 2.86
CA ASP A 222 2.57 -3.24 1.40
C ASP A 222 2.10 -4.54 0.71
N SER A 223 1.51 -5.46 1.47
CA SER A 223 1.15 -6.82 0.99
C SER A 223 0.18 -6.86 -0.19
N ILE A 224 -0.60 -5.78 -0.44
CA ILE A 224 -1.43 -5.69 -1.67
C ILE A 224 -0.60 -5.57 -2.95
N THR A 225 0.70 -5.36 -2.87
CA THR A 225 1.60 -5.46 -4.03
C THR A 225 1.68 -6.86 -4.60
N ASN A 226 1.35 -7.86 -3.77
CA ASN A 226 1.36 -9.28 -4.16
C ASN A 226 0.04 -9.73 -4.83
N TRP A 227 -0.95 -8.86 -4.95
CA TRP A 227 -2.17 -9.20 -5.66
C TRP A 227 -1.89 -9.52 -7.13
N ASP A 228 -2.36 -10.66 -7.59
CA ASP A 228 -2.40 -10.97 -9.03
C ASP A 228 -3.55 -10.20 -9.68
N THR A 229 -3.24 -9.06 -10.27
CA THR A 229 -4.21 -8.16 -10.90
C THR A 229 -4.42 -8.43 -12.39
N SER A 230 -3.83 -9.50 -12.92
CA SER A 230 -3.83 -9.83 -14.36
C SER A 230 -5.23 -10.09 -14.96
N SER A 231 -6.25 -10.25 -14.12
CA SER A 231 -7.65 -10.38 -14.54
C SER A 231 -8.47 -9.10 -14.44
N PHE A 232 -7.94 -8.02 -13.88
CA PHE A 232 -8.68 -6.76 -13.74
C PHE A 232 -9.06 -6.17 -15.10
N VAL A 233 -10.34 -5.80 -15.22
CA VAL A 233 -10.90 -5.16 -16.43
C VAL A 233 -11.47 -3.79 -16.12
N ILE A 234 -12.24 -3.68 -15.04
CA ILE A 234 -12.90 -2.45 -14.60
C ILE A 234 -12.34 -2.03 -13.26
N ALA A 235 -11.65 -0.88 -13.23
CA ALA A 235 -11.04 -0.34 -12.01
C ALA A 235 -11.42 1.14 -11.77
N ASN A 236 -12.53 1.61 -12.37
CA ASN A 236 -13.02 2.98 -12.17
C ASN A 236 -13.21 3.28 -10.68
N ASP A 237 -12.82 4.48 -10.26
CA ASP A 237 -13.08 4.97 -8.90
C ASP A 237 -12.46 4.13 -7.77
N MET A 238 -11.59 3.14 -8.06
CA MET A 238 -11.18 2.12 -7.07
C MET A 238 -10.68 2.74 -5.76
N PHE A 239 -9.85 3.75 -5.83
CA PHE A 239 -9.31 4.50 -4.67
C PHE A 239 -9.73 5.98 -4.68
N GLN A 240 -10.80 6.32 -5.38
CA GLN A 240 -11.27 7.71 -5.40
C GLN A 240 -11.55 8.18 -3.98
N ARG A 241 -10.93 9.32 -3.58
CA ARG A 241 -11.06 9.89 -2.21
C ARG A 241 -10.63 8.95 -1.07
N ALA A 242 -9.83 7.93 -1.34
CA ALA A 242 -9.12 7.16 -0.30
C ALA A 242 -7.91 7.99 0.15
N THR A 243 -8.15 8.98 1.00
CA THR A 243 -7.20 10.07 1.29
C THR A 243 -5.91 9.61 1.96
N SER A 244 -5.95 8.51 2.72
CA SER A 244 -4.77 7.91 3.37
C SER A 244 -4.01 6.91 2.50
N PHE A 245 -4.55 6.53 1.35
CA PHE A 245 -3.98 5.47 0.51
C PHE A 245 -2.65 5.88 -0.10
N ASN A 246 -1.58 5.10 0.16
CA ASN A 246 -0.24 5.32 -0.40
C ASN A 246 0.54 4.01 -0.57
N GLN A 247 -0.11 2.92 -0.98
CA GLN A 247 0.57 1.63 -1.17
C GLN A 247 1.26 1.54 -2.54
N PRO A 248 2.42 0.84 -2.65
CA PRO A 248 3.23 0.78 -3.87
C PRO A 248 2.65 -0.17 -4.93
N ILE A 249 1.55 0.22 -5.56
CA ILE A 249 0.82 -0.55 -6.58
C ILE A 249 1.44 -0.51 -7.98
N GLY A 250 2.65 0.00 -8.12
CA GLY A 250 3.33 0.11 -9.42
C GLY A 250 3.63 -1.23 -10.11
N SER A 251 3.68 -2.33 -9.34
CA SER A 251 3.88 -3.70 -9.85
C SER A 251 2.61 -4.37 -10.39
N TRP A 252 1.44 -3.78 -10.19
CA TRP A 252 0.19 -4.36 -10.66
C TRP A 252 0.15 -4.54 -12.19
N ASP A 253 -0.31 -5.68 -12.65
CA ASP A 253 -0.55 -5.90 -14.09
C ASP A 253 -1.84 -5.20 -14.52
N MET A 254 -1.68 -4.10 -15.28
CA MET A 254 -2.77 -3.26 -15.77
C MET A 254 -3.11 -3.51 -17.24
N LYS A 255 -2.49 -4.51 -17.89
CA LYS A 255 -2.61 -4.75 -19.34
C LYS A 255 -4.04 -4.98 -19.81
N LYS A 256 -4.89 -5.64 -19.00
CA LYS A 256 -6.28 -5.92 -19.35
C LYS A 256 -7.26 -4.86 -18.90
N VAL A 257 -6.80 -3.87 -18.12
CA VAL A 257 -7.69 -2.82 -17.62
C VAL A 257 -8.19 -1.96 -18.77
N GLN A 258 -9.50 -1.88 -18.89
CA GLN A 258 -10.18 -1.11 -19.92
C GLN A 258 -10.65 0.26 -19.41
N LEU A 259 -11.01 0.35 -18.15
CA LEU A 259 -11.59 1.56 -17.56
C LEU A 259 -10.86 1.91 -16.25
N LEU A 260 -10.26 3.10 -16.23
CA LEU A 260 -9.44 3.62 -15.13
C LEU A 260 -9.89 5.03 -14.70
N VAL A 261 -11.16 5.37 -14.98
CA VAL A 261 -11.72 6.69 -14.68
C VAL A 261 -11.66 6.98 -13.18
N ARG A 262 -11.12 8.13 -12.80
CA ARG A 262 -10.99 8.59 -11.40
C ARG A 262 -10.32 7.59 -10.46
N PHE A 263 -9.48 6.70 -10.95
CA PHE A 263 -8.91 5.57 -10.18
C PHE A 263 -8.32 6.00 -8.83
N LEU A 264 -7.48 7.05 -8.81
CA LEU A 264 -6.85 7.63 -7.62
C LEU A 264 -7.33 9.05 -7.31
N SER A 265 -8.34 9.56 -8.03
CA SER A 265 -8.78 10.95 -7.89
C SER A 265 -9.08 11.32 -6.45
N GLY A 266 -8.34 12.29 -5.90
CA GLY A 266 -8.48 12.72 -4.50
C GLY A 266 -7.83 11.80 -3.46
N ALA A 267 -6.98 10.84 -3.88
CA ALA A 267 -6.10 10.09 -2.98
C ALA A 267 -4.90 10.98 -2.59
N THR A 268 -5.14 11.89 -1.67
CA THR A 268 -4.23 13.03 -1.37
C THR A 268 -2.91 12.63 -0.70
N SER A 269 -2.77 11.39 -0.24
CA SER A 269 -1.50 10.84 0.27
C SER A 269 -0.73 10.03 -0.77
N PHE A 270 -1.33 9.71 -1.93
CA PHE A 270 -0.73 8.79 -2.89
C PHE A 270 0.46 9.41 -3.61
N ASN A 271 1.66 8.87 -3.38
CA ASN A 271 2.92 9.30 -4.01
C ASN A 271 3.80 8.11 -4.38
N GLN A 272 3.26 7.15 -5.14
CA GLN A 272 4.00 5.99 -5.62
C GLN A 272 4.24 6.07 -7.14
N SER A 273 5.28 5.37 -7.61
CA SER A 273 5.57 5.28 -9.03
C SER A 273 4.57 4.37 -9.75
N LEU A 274 4.04 4.84 -10.87
CA LEU A 274 3.18 4.08 -11.79
C LEU A 274 3.88 3.84 -13.14
N ALA A 275 5.18 4.05 -13.22
CA ALA A 275 5.96 3.97 -14.47
C ALA A 275 5.93 2.58 -15.12
N ALA A 276 5.81 1.51 -14.32
CA ALA A 276 5.79 0.14 -14.85
C ALA A 276 4.42 -0.31 -15.40
N TRP A 277 3.36 0.46 -15.20
CA TRP A 277 2.04 0.11 -15.72
C TRP A 277 2.01 0.09 -17.25
N GLN A 278 1.40 -0.97 -17.81
CA GLN A 278 1.12 -1.09 -19.22
C GLN A 278 -0.39 -0.92 -19.45
N LEU A 279 -0.75 -0.01 -20.38
CA LEU A 279 -2.13 0.45 -20.55
C LEU A 279 -2.71 0.04 -21.92
N ASP A 280 -2.39 -1.16 -22.37
CA ASP A 280 -2.67 -1.64 -23.73
C ASP A 280 -4.17 -1.79 -24.04
N SER A 281 -5.01 -1.93 -23.01
CA SER A 281 -6.44 -2.27 -23.17
C SER A 281 -7.39 -1.13 -22.86
N LEU A 282 -6.93 0.04 -22.49
CA LEU A 282 -7.81 1.19 -22.23
C LEU A 282 -8.77 1.45 -23.39
N VAL A 283 -10.03 1.76 -23.09
CA VAL A 283 -11.06 2.02 -24.09
C VAL A 283 -11.77 3.34 -23.86
N ILE A 284 -12.26 3.93 -24.95
CA ILE A 284 -13.22 5.02 -24.93
C ILE A 284 -14.61 4.42 -25.10
N LEU A 285 -15.51 4.74 -24.18
CA LEU A 285 -16.90 4.35 -24.28
C LEU A 285 -17.66 5.42 -25.10
N PRO A 286 -18.28 5.04 -26.24
CA PRO A 286 -19.04 5.97 -27.05
C PRO A 286 -20.12 6.72 -26.25
N GLY A 287 -20.20 8.04 -26.41
CA GLY A 287 -21.17 8.88 -25.69
C GLY A 287 -20.92 9.07 -24.20
N LYS A 288 -19.77 8.59 -23.67
CA LYS A 288 -19.36 8.82 -22.27
C LYS A 288 -18.20 9.83 -22.25
N PRO A 289 -18.40 11.03 -21.71
CA PRO A 289 -17.35 12.06 -21.64
C PRO A 289 -16.17 11.65 -20.75
N LEU A 290 -16.42 10.78 -19.77
CA LEU A 290 -15.39 10.20 -18.92
C LEU A 290 -15.15 8.75 -19.34
N SER A 291 -14.00 8.48 -19.93
CA SER A 291 -13.57 7.15 -20.39
C SER A 291 -12.04 7.06 -20.34
N GLY A 292 -11.51 5.86 -20.54
CA GLY A 292 -10.07 5.63 -20.45
C GLY A 292 -9.53 5.91 -19.04
N ALA A 293 -8.63 6.88 -18.92
CA ALA A 293 -8.01 7.32 -17.65
C ALA A 293 -8.46 8.74 -17.24
N ALA A 294 -9.64 9.18 -17.65
CA ALA A 294 -10.15 10.51 -17.33
C ALA A 294 -10.18 10.75 -15.81
N ALA A 295 -9.61 11.88 -15.36
CA ALA A 295 -9.47 12.24 -13.96
C ALA A 295 -8.74 11.19 -13.07
N ALA A 296 -7.98 10.27 -13.67
CA ALA A 296 -7.42 9.12 -12.93
C ALA A 296 -6.49 9.51 -11.80
N LEU A 297 -5.70 10.58 -11.97
CA LEU A 297 -4.68 11.02 -11.02
C LEU A 297 -4.96 12.40 -10.42
N ASP A 298 -6.16 12.96 -10.65
CA ASP A 298 -6.50 14.30 -10.17
C ASP A 298 -6.37 14.41 -8.66
N HIS A 299 -5.67 15.45 -8.20
CA HIS A 299 -5.49 15.78 -6.79
C HIS A 299 -4.83 14.68 -5.95
N THR A 300 -3.91 13.90 -6.55
CA THR A 300 -2.98 13.02 -5.83
C THR A 300 -1.77 13.80 -5.35
N ALA A 301 -0.98 13.18 -4.44
CA ALA A 301 0.31 13.72 -3.99
C ALA A 301 1.50 13.22 -4.83
N ILE A 302 1.27 12.67 -6.02
CA ILE A 302 2.34 12.15 -6.88
C ILE A 302 3.38 13.26 -7.07
N SER A 303 4.62 12.98 -6.65
CA SER A 303 5.73 13.89 -6.78
C SER A 303 6.06 14.14 -8.26
N ARG A 304 6.68 15.28 -8.54
CA ARG A 304 7.16 15.57 -9.88
C ARG A 304 8.07 14.46 -10.44
N GLN A 305 8.94 13.91 -9.60
CA GLN A 305 9.83 12.81 -9.99
C GLN A 305 9.04 11.56 -10.41
N ASN A 306 8.06 11.13 -9.65
CA ASN A 306 7.22 9.97 -9.98
C ASN A 306 6.36 10.23 -11.23
N TYR A 307 5.85 11.46 -11.38
CA TYR A 307 5.06 11.83 -12.55
C TYR A 307 5.92 11.93 -13.82
N ASP A 308 7.12 12.51 -13.76
CA ASP A 308 8.10 12.53 -14.85
C ASP A 308 8.47 11.10 -15.28
N ALA A 309 8.82 10.23 -14.33
CA ALA A 309 9.14 8.83 -14.62
C ALA A 309 7.99 8.10 -15.31
N MET A 310 6.75 8.32 -14.83
CA MET A 310 5.54 7.75 -15.41
C MET A 310 5.34 8.21 -16.86
N LEU A 311 5.38 9.51 -17.12
CA LEU A 311 5.18 10.05 -18.47
C LEU A 311 6.26 9.56 -19.46
N ILE A 312 7.53 9.49 -19.03
CA ILE A 312 8.63 8.97 -19.84
C ILE A 312 8.39 7.50 -20.19
N ALA A 313 8.03 6.68 -19.19
CA ALA A 313 7.81 5.26 -19.40
C ALA A 313 6.55 4.98 -20.26
N TRP A 314 5.47 5.73 -20.04
CA TRP A 314 4.24 5.56 -20.84
C TRP A 314 4.44 6.04 -22.28
N ASN A 315 5.19 7.12 -22.51
CA ASN A 315 5.53 7.57 -23.87
C ASN A 315 6.28 6.52 -24.71
N ALA A 316 7.00 5.60 -24.03
CA ALA A 316 7.71 4.51 -24.71
C ALA A 316 6.80 3.33 -25.11
N GLN A 317 5.52 3.34 -24.68
CA GLN A 317 4.55 2.29 -24.97
C GLN A 317 3.76 2.59 -26.25
N ASN A 318 3.12 1.57 -26.81
CA ASN A 318 2.17 1.74 -27.91
C ASN A 318 0.79 2.11 -27.35
N LEU A 319 0.63 3.36 -26.92
CA LEU A 319 -0.60 3.85 -26.30
C LEU A 319 -1.76 3.92 -27.31
N LYS A 320 -2.92 3.41 -26.92
CA LYS A 320 -4.14 3.57 -27.72
C LYS A 320 -4.61 5.04 -27.75
N SER A 321 -5.15 5.45 -28.88
CA SER A 321 -5.64 6.82 -29.13
C SER A 321 -7.05 6.79 -29.70
N PRO A 322 -7.85 7.86 -29.44
CA PRO A 322 -7.59 8.96 -28.51
C PRO A 322 -7.88 8.56 -27.07
N MET A 323 -7.19 9.14 -26.07
CA MET A 323 -7.41 8.91 -24.64
C MET A 323 -7.34 10.22 -23.86
N SER A 324 -7.90 10.25 -22.66
CA SER A 324 -7.69 11.35 -21.73
C SER A 324 -7.07 10.85 -20.42
N LEU A 325 -6.12 11.62 -19.88
CA LEU A 325 -5.53 11.45 -18.57
C LEU A 325 -5.84 12.68 -17.72
N GLY A 326 -6.52 12.51 -16.60
CA GLY A 326 -6.66 13.56 -15.59
C GLY A 326 -5.43 13.58 -14.69
N ALA A 327 -4.83 14.75 -14.55
CA ALA A 327 -3.62 14.99 -13.78
C ALA A 327 -3.66 16.33 -13.05
N ALA A 328 -4.85 16.76 -12.61
CA ALA A 328 -5.03 18.04 -11.95
C ALA A 328 -4.17 18.16 -10.69
N GLY A 329 -3.34 19.22 -10.65
CA GLY A 329 -2.41 19.50 -9.56
C GLY A 329 -1.00 18.93 -9.76
N LEU A 330 -0.82 17.95 -10.64
CA LEU A 330 0.50 17.36 -10.89
C LEU A 330 1.44 18.30 -11.66
N LYS A 331 2.74 18.12 -11.46
CA LYS A 331 3.78 18.93 -12.09
C LYS A 331 4.81 18.02 -12.76
N PHE A 332 5.29 18.46 -13.92
CA PHE A 332 6.36 17.78 -14.65
C PHE A 332 7.52 18.73 -14.99
N CYS A 333 8.69 18.18 -15.27
CA CYS A 333 9.84 18.94 -15.78
C CYS A 333 10.67 18.09 -16.76
N ALA A 334 11.26 16.98 -16.28
CA ALA A 334 12.10 16.11 -17.10
C ALA A 334 11.32 15.44 -18.22
N ALA A 335 10.05 15.14 -17.98
CA ALA A 335 9.17 14.50 -18.96
C ALA A 335 8.62 15.45 -20.05
N ALA A 336 9.08 16.69 -20.17
CA ALA A 336 8.49 17.66 -21.10
C ALA A 336 8.37 17.12 -22.53
N SER A 337 9.43 16.56 -23.10
CA SER A 337 9.42 15.97 -24.45
C SER A 337 8.51 14.73 -24.55
N ALA A 338 8.50 13.88 -23.52
CA ALA A 338 7.63 12.70 -23.47
C ALA A 338 6.16 13.11 -23.42
N ARG A 339 5.82 14.06 -22.54
CA ARG A 339 4.49 14.64 -22.45
C ARG A 339 4.01 15.26 -23.75
N ASP A 340 4.87 16.06 -24.37
CA ASP A 340 4.55 16.71 -25.65
C ASP A 340 4.28 15.67 -26.74
N ASN A 341 5.01 14.55 -26.76
CA ASN A 341 4.74 13.44 -27.67
C ASN A 341 3.45 12.69 -27.34
N ILE A 342 3.14 12.49 -26.06
CA ILE A 342 1.88 11.85 -25.62
C ILE A 342 0.66 12.66 -26.11
N ILE A 343 0.70 13.99 -26.04
CA ILE A 343 -0.42 14.84 -26.47
C ILE A 343 -0.40 15.20 -27.95
N LYS A 344 0.73 15.02 -28.62
CA LYS A 344 0.88 15.30 -30.05
C LYS A 344 -0.11 14.46 -30.87
N PRO A 345 -0.80 15.03 -31.87
CA PRO A 345 -1.71 14.27 -32.74
C PRO A 345 -1.06 13.03 -33.36
N VAL A 346 -1.85 11.96 -33.52
CA VAL A 346 -1.38 10.73 -34.16
C VAL A 346 -0.90 10.98 -35.58
N ALA A 347 -1.59 11.87 -36.33
CA ALA A 347 -1.21 12.26 -37.67
C ALA A 347 0.21 12.86 -37.75
N ASP A 348 0.70 13.44 -36.65
CA ASP A 348 2.02 14.06 -36.54
C ASP A 348 3.05 13.10 -35.87
N GLY A 349 2.68 11.85 -35.65
CA GLY A 349 3.54 10.82 -35.06
C GLY A 349 3.56 10.82 -33.53
N GLY A 350 2.59 11.43 -32.85
CA GLY A 350 2.38 11.35 -31.40
C GLY A 350 1.33 10.32 -31.00
N HIS A 351 0.95 10.32 -29.72
CA HIS A 351 -0.06 9.37 -29.18
C HIS A 351 -1.49 9.94 -29.17
N GLY A 352 -1.70 11.23 -29.42
CA GLY A 352 -3.02 11.87 -29.54
C GLY A 352 -3.86 11.86 -28.23
N TRP A 353 -3.21 11.79 -27.09
CA TRP A 353 -3.89 11.87 -25.78
C TRP A 353 -4.22 13.32 -25.41
N THR A 354 -5.18 13.48 -24.52
CA THR A 354 -5.44 14.75 -23.83
C THR A 354 -5.03 14.59 -22.37
N ILE A 355 -4.04 15.39 -21.92
CA ILE A 355 -3.68 15.47 -20.49
C ILE A 355 -4.28 16.76 -19.95
N THR A 356 -5.13 16.64 -18.91
CA THR A 356 -5.86 17.78 -18.35
C THR A 356 -5.24 18.27 -17.06
N SER A 357 -5.00 19.60 -17.00
CA SER A 357 -4.71 20.33 -15.75
C SER A 357 -3.40 19.98 -15.05
N ASP A 358 -2.45 19.31 -15.72
CA ASP A 358 -1.07 19.23 -15.26
C ASP A 358 -0.32 20.54 -15.58
N GLY A 359 0.88 20.73 -15.05
CA GLY A 359 1.65 21.94 -15.32
C GLY A 359 3.16 21.71 -15.32
N ARG A 360 3.87 22.46 -16.18
CA ARG A 360 5.32 22.45 -16.17
C ARG A 360 5.88 23.24 -14.99
N LEU A 361 6.76 22.63 -14.22
CA LEU A 361 7.43 23.27 -13.09
C LEU A 361 8.88 22.75 -12.99
N CYS A 362 9.82 23.52 -13.55
CA CYS A 362 11.24 23.23 -13.48
C CYS A 362 11.91 24.19 -12.49
N THR A 363 11.97 23.79 -11.24
CA THR A 363 12.63 24.55 -10.16
C THR A 363 14.14 24.36 -10.22
N LYS A 364 14.88 25.38 -9.74
CA LYS A 364 16.30 25.25 -9.43
C LYS A 364 16.46 25.03 -7.93
N HIS A 365 17.32 24.09 -7.60
CA HIS A 365 17.64 23.77 -6.21
C HIS A 365 19.08 24.15 -5.91
N LYS A 366 19.36 24.41 -4.63
CA LYS A 366 20.68 24.81 -4.17
C LYS A 366 21.56 23.56 -3.98
N VAL A 367 22.76 23.58 -4.56
CA VAL A 367 23.84 22.67 -4.20
C VAL A 367 24.74 23.38 -3.21
N THR A 368 24.85 22.85 -2.00
CA THR A 368 25.78 23.30 -0.96
C THR A 368 26.98 22.36 -0.96
N PHE A 369 28.19 22.92 -1.01
CA PHE A 369 29.42 22.17 -0.92
C PHE A 369 30.04 22.38 0.47
N ASP A 370 29.86 21.39 1.35
CA ASP A 370 30.50 21.37 2.67
C ASP A 370 31.92 20.80 2.53
N SER A 371 32.90 21.71 2.59
CA SER A 371 34.30 21.35 2.39
C SER A 371 34.95 20.61 3.57
N GLN A 372 34.21 20.34 4.65
CA GLN A 372 34.71 19.57 5.80
C GLN A 372 36.08 20.09 6.30
N SER A 373 36.14 21.37 6.66
CA SER A 373 37.36 22.10 7.07
C SER A 373 38.40 22.33 5.96
N GLY A 374 38.02 22.19 4.70
CA GLY A 374 38.80 22.62 3.53
C GLY A 374 38.48 24.07 3.16
N SER A 375 39.11 24.56 2.05
CA SER A 375 38.81 25.86 1.51
C SER A 375 37.35 25.96 1.07
N ALA A 376 36.72 27.15 1.21
CA ALA A 376 35.33 27.40 0.85
C ALA A 376 35.06 27.12 -0.62
N VAL A 377 33.93 26.46 -0.92
CA VAL A 377 33.44 26.21 -2.26
C VAL A 377 32.08 26.91 -2.41
N PRO A 378 31.90 27.75 -3.46
CA PRO A 378 30.64 28.46 -3.66
C PRO A 378 29.46 27.54 -3.92
N ASN A 379 28.30 27.85 -3.35
CA ASN A 379 27.05 27.18 -3.64
C ASN A 379 26.64 27.41 -5.11
N LYS A 380 25.82 26.48 -5.65
CA LYS A 380 25.36 26.53 -7.04
C LYS A 380 23.85 26.34 -7.09
N MET A 381 23.16 27.03 -7.98
CA MET A 381 21.75 26.78 -8.30
C MET A 381 21.67 25.92 -9.55
N VAL A 382 21.09 24.71 -9.44
CA VAL A 382 21.03 23.72 -10.52
C VAL A 382 19.56 23.34 -10.75
N GLY A 383 19.15 23.23 -12.01
CA GLY A 383 17.81 22.77 -12.37
C GLY A 383 17.62 21.28 -12.01
N TYR A 384 16.43 20.93 -11.54
CA TYR A 384 16.03 19.54 -11.35
C TYR A 384 16.33 18.69 -12.60
N THR A 385 16.89 17.49 -12.43
CA THR A 385 17.37 16.56 -13.46
C THR A 385 18.54 17.04 -14.31
N TYR A 386 19.05 18.25 -14.11
CA TYR A 386 20.23 18.68 -14.87
C TYR A 386 21.52 18.16 -14.20
N PRO A 387 22.45 17.61 -14.99
CA PRO A 387 23.80 17.35 -14.49
C PRO A 387 24.53 18.70 -14.29
N PHE A 388 25.54 18.73 -13.45
CA PHE A 388 26.33 19.90 -13.23
C PHE A 388 27.81 19.54 -13.10
N ARG A 389 28.69 20.44 -13.57
CA ARG A 389 30.13 20.22 -13.51
C ARG A 389 30.62 20.29 -12.07
N PRO A 390 31.64 19.45 -11.72
CA PRO A 390 32.29 19.52 -10.42
C PRO A 390 32.81 20.95 -10.17
N PRO A 391 32.79 21.45 -8.94
CA PRO A 391 33.49 22.66 -8.58
C PRO A 391 35.00 22.44 -8.59
N VAL A 392 35.77 23.52 -8.51
CA VAL A 392 37.21 23.42 -8.21
C VAL A 392 37.34 22.65 -6.89
N ALA A 393 38.23 21.67 -6.89
CA ALA A 393 38.49 20.86 -5.70
C ALA A 393 38.96 21.75 -4.52
N PRO A 394 38.38 21.63 -3.33
CA PRO A 394 38.86 22.36 -2.15
C PRO A 394 40.24 21.89 -1.75
N THR A 395 40.97 22.76 -1.03
CA THR A 395 42.28 22.43 -0.46
C THR A 395 42.22 22.37 1.05
N ARG A 396 43.02 21.46 1.65
CA ARG A 396 43.18 21.33 3.10
C ARG A 396 44.61 20.92 3.43
N SER A 397 45.27 21.72 4.25
CA SER A 397 46.67 21.46 4.62
C SER A 397 46.85 20.06 5.27
N GLY A 398 47.80 19.29 4.77
CA GLY A 398 48.09 17.92 5.23
C GLY A 398 47.10 16.85 4.78
N TYR A 399 46.20 17.15 3.82
CA TYR A 399 45.22 16.21 3.31
C TYR A 399 45.13 16.29 1.79
N THR A 400 44.74 15.17 1.18
CA THR A 400 44.38 15.06 -0.23
C THR A 400 42.87 14.92 -0.37
N PHE A 401 42.26 15.69 -1.29
CA PHE A 401 40.82 15.62 -1.58
C PHE A 401 40.49 14.29 -2.26
N ALA A 402 39.50 13.54 -1.72
CA ALA A 402 39.11 12.21 -2.18
C ALA A 402 37.70 12.16 -2.83
N GLY A 403 37.08 13.32 -3.08
CA GLY A 403 35.79 13.41 -3.77
C GLY A 403 34.66 13.99 -2.92
N TRP A 404 33.50 14.15 -3.55
CA TRP A 404 32.27 14.65 -2.96
C TRP A 404 31.31 13.48 -2.67
N TYR A 405 30.62 13.53 -1.53
CA TYR A 405 29.70 12.48 -1.06
C TYR A 405 28.37 13.09 -0.63
N THR A 406 27.28 12.32 -0.76
CA THR A 406 25.93 12.77 -0.39
C THR A 406 25.64 12.66 1.11
N ASP A 407 26.52 11.99 1.87
CA ASP A 407 26.36 11.74 3.30
C ASP A 407 27.67 11.97 4.07
N THR A 408 27.56 12.27 5.36
CA THR A 408 28.70 12.51 6.26
C THR A 408 29.46 11.24 6.65
N ALA A 409 28.91 10.06 6.41
CA ALA A 409 29.57 8.77 6.59
C ALA A 409 30.43 8.39 5.38
N PHE A 410 30.35 9.17 4.32
CA PHE A 410 31.08 8.97 3.06
C PHE A 410 30.85 7.60 2.41
N THR A 411 29.56 7.13 2.45
CA THR A 411 29.18 5.84 1.87
C THR A 411 28.79 5.96 0.41
N THR A 412 28.19 7.10 -0.02
CA THR A 412 27.70 7.32 -1.38
C THR A 412 28.45 8.49 -2.02
N ALA A 413 29.35 8.18 -2.94
CA ALA A 413 30.06 9.20 -3.72
C ALA A 413 29.12 9.81 -4.76
N TRP A 414 29.21 11.13 -4.96
CA TRP A 414 28.51 11.84 -6.03
C TRP A 414 29.29 11.71 -7.35
N ASP A 415 28.63 11.16 -8.38
CA ASP A 415 29.19 11.03 -9.73
C ASP A 415 28.70 12.19 -10.64
N PHE A 416 29.52 13.22 -10.81
CA PHE A 416 29.18 14.37 -11.64
C PHE A 416 28.94 14.04 -13.14
N ALA A 417 29.30 12.84 -13.59
CA ALA A 417 29.06 12.41 -14.96
C ALA A 417 27.67 11.81 -15.16
N ASN A 418 27.17 11.11 -14.16
CA ASN A 418 25.94 10.32 -14.25
C ASN A 418 24.84 10.81 -13.31
N ASP A 419 25.17 11.40 -12.15
CA ASP A 419 24.18 11.91 -11.22
C ASP A 419 23.58 13.24 -11.68
N THR A 420 22.29 13.39 -11.43
CA THR A 420 21.53 14.60 -11.76
C THR A 420 20.92 15.23 -10.52
N MET A 421 20.69 16.53 -10.57
CA MET A 421 20.09 17.28 -9.46
C MET A 421 18.76 16.70 -9.03
N PRO A 422 18.56 16.29 -7.77
CA PRO A 422 17.28 15.83 -7.25
C PRO A 422 16.27 16.99 -7.12
N ASP A 423 15.00 16.67 -6.82
CA ASP A 423 13.92 17.65 -6.64
C ASP A 423 13.91 18.30 -5.25
N ASN A 424 15.10 18.53 -4.70
CA ASN A 424 15.33 19.18 -3.40
C ASN A 424 16.76 19.75 -3.36
N ASP A 425 17.03 20.60 -2.38
CA ASP A 425 18.38 21.07 -2.11
C ASP A 425 19.31 19.90 -1.80
N LEU A 426 20.54 19.97 -2.29
CA LEU A 426 21.56 18.95 -2.16
C LEU A 426 22.75 19.49 -1.37
N THR A 427 23.23 18.74 -0.38
CA THR A 427 24.51 19.02 0.27
C THR A 427 25.50 17.93 -0.08
N LEU A 428 26.66 18.33 -0.58
CA LEU A 428 27.78 17.44 -0.88
C LEU A 428 28.92 17.69 0.11
N TYR A 429 29.42 16.63 0.71
CA TYR A 429 30.43 16.63 1.75
C TYR A 429 31.80 16.21 1.16
N ALA A 430 32.86 16.99 1.41
CA ALA A 430 34.20 16.68 0.96
C ALA A 430 34.83 15.56 1.79
N LYS A 431 35.28 14.50 1.16
CA LYS A 431 36.09 13.45 1.81
C LYS A 431 37.57 13.78 1.70
N TRP A 432 38.29 13.54 2.79
CA TRP A 432 39.71 13.83 2.89
C TRP A 432 40.52 12.61 3.27
N THR A 433 41.64 12.39 2.60
CA THR A 433 42.68 11.40 3.00
C THR A 433 43.86 12.13 3.60
N LYS A 434 44.26 11.78 4.80
CA LYS A 434 45.44 12.36 5.44
C LYS A 434 46.70 11.99 4.67
N ASN A 435 47.51 12.97 4.35
CA ASN A 435 48.77 12.73 3.68
C ASN A 435 49.72 11.99 4.64
N PRO A 436 50.56 11.05 4.15
CA PRO A 436 51.61 10.45 4.96
C PRO A 436 52.54 11.56 5.45
N ALA A 437 53.03 11.45 6.68
CA ALA A 437 54.02 12.36 7.20
C ALA A 437 55.27 12.32 6.30
N SER A 438 55.71 13.45 5.80
CA SER A 438 56.98 13.54 5.08
C SER A 438 58.08 13.12 6.05
N VAL A 439 58.70 11.98 5.75
CA VAL A 439 59.93 11.57 6.45
C VAL A 439 61.00 12.55 6.00
N SER A 440 61.36 13.51 6.86
CA SER A 440 62.53 14.34 6.66
C SER A 440 63.75 13.44 6.70
N THR A 441 64.28 13.08 5.55
CA THR A 441 65.59 12.43 5.46
C THR A 441 66.61 13.47 5.89
N LEU A 442 67.04 13.36 7.15
CA LEU A 442 68.26 14.03 7.63
C LEU A 442 69.40 13.60 6.69
N SER A 443 69.91 14.53 5.91
CA SER A 443 71.13 14.32 5.13
C SER A 443 72.26 13.95 6.05
N PRO A 444 72.99 12.86 5.84
CA PRO A 444 74.18 12.57 6.69
C PRO A 444 75.23 13.64 6.48
N GLU A 445 75.69 14.27 7.56
CA GLU A 445 76.82 15.17 7.53
C GLU A 445 78.10 14.37 7.11
N LEU A 446 78.68 14.77 5.97
CA LEU A 446 79.95 14.25 5.48
C LEU A 446 81.08 14.75 6.40
N PRO A 447 82.03 13.90 6.82
CA PRO A 447 83.20 14.32 7.61
C PRO A 447 84.16 15.17 6.78
N LYS A 448 84.55 16.30 7.33
CA LYS A 448 85.65 17.17 6.79
C LYS A 448 86.96 16.44 6.77
N SER A 449 87.58 16.36 5.60
CA SER A 449 89.01 15.97 5.47
C SER A 449 89.79 17.14 4.80
N PRO A 450 91.04 17.39 5.21
CA PRO A 450 91.73 18.64 4.87
C PRO A 450 92.51 18.54 3.53
N GLY A 451 92.42 19.57 2.81
CA GLY A 451 93.41 20.22 1.94
C GLY A 451 94.16 19.48 0.85
N ALA A 452 93.93 19.80 -0.39
CA ALA A 452 94.99 19.90 -1.41
C ALA A 452 94.57 20.86 -2.55
N ARG A 453 95.54 21.59 -3.05
CA ARG A 453 95.50 22.73 -3.93
C ARG A 453 95.40 22.33 -5.41
N LEU A 454 94.68 23.18 -6.20
CA LEU A 454 94.88 23.64 -7.60
C LEU A 454 95.24 22.64 -8.70
N ALA A 455 94.36 22.62 -9.73
CA ALA A 455 94.79 23.05 -11.15
C ALA A 455 93.54 23.27 -12.00
N GLU A 456 93.55 24.42 -12.67
CA GLU A 456 92.61 24.77 -13.80
C GLU A 456 92.98 24.00 -15.03
N THR A 457 91.96 23.48 -15.75
CA THR A 457 91.92 23.51 -17.22
C THR A 457 90.49 23.28 -17.68
N GLY A 458 90.02 24.17 -18.59
CA GLY A 458 88.68 24.16 -19.12
C GLY A 458 88.47 23.09 -20.19
N SER A 459 87.24 22.70 -20.32
CA SER A 459 86.65 22.36 -21.63
C SER A 459 85.13 22.25 -21.50
N ASN A 460 84.42 22.91 -22.38
CA ASN A 460 82.98 22.84 -22.58
C ASN A 460 82.58 21.44 -23.03
N THR A 461 81.57 20.86 -22.32
CA THR A 461 80.78 19.83 -22.96
C THR A 461 79.34 19.95 -22.46
N VAL A 462 78.46 20.16 -23.38
CA VAL A 462 77.00 20.20 -23.19
C VAL A 462 76.49 18.79 -22.96
N LEU A 463 75.88 18.52 -21.87
CA LEU A 463 75.23 17.22 -21.60
C LEU A 463 73.69 17.34 -21.61
N PHE A 464 73.11 16.71 -22.65
CA PHE A 464 71.66 16.54 -22.75
C PHE A 464 71.18 15.54 -21.68
N VAL A 465 70.17 15.94 -20.87
CA VAL A 465 69.45 15.02 -19.99
C VAL A 465 68.19 14.55 -20.74
N LEU A 466 68.18 13.26 -21.08
CA LEU A 466 66.98 12.57 -21.55
C LEU A 466 66.04 12.25 -20.39
N ALA A 467 64.83 12.78 -20.42
CA ALA A 467 63.75 12.36 -19.54
C ALA A 467 63.10 11.08 -20.11
N ALA A 468 63.13 9.99 -19.42
CA ALA A 468 62.45 8.76 -19.78
C ALA A 468 60.99 8.84 -19.34
N SER A 469 60.05 8.88 -20.28
CA SER A 469 58.62 8.76 -20.04
C SER A 469 58.22 7.29 -20.05
N ILE A 470 57.67 6.80 -18.94
CA ILE A 470 57.07 5.47 -18.86
C ILE A 470 55.62 5.56 -19.38
N PHE A 471 55.36 4.95 -20.53
CA PHE A 471 54.00 4.68 -21.03
C PHE A 471 53.49 3.41 -20.40
N VAL A 472 52.35 3.52 -19.72
CA VAL A 472 51.51 2.36 -19.35
C VAL A 472 50.47 2.18 -20.46
N ALA A 473 50.58 1.08 -21.17
CA ALA A 473 49.63 0.72 -22.22
C ALA A 473 48.29 0.20 -21.63
N SER A 474 47.21 0.91 -21.93
CA SER A 474 45.85 0.42 -21.71
C SER A 474 45.40 -0.44 -22.88
N GLY A 475 45.14 -1.72 -22.64
CA GLY A 475 44.65 -2.63 -23.67
C GLY A 475 43.18 -2.36 -24.02
N ILE A 476 42.97 -2.03 -25.30
CA ILE A 476 41.63 -1.95 -25.91
C ILE A 476 41.30 -3.33 -26.49
N VAL A 477 40.24 -3.99 -25.93
CA VAL A 477 39.66 -5.19 -26.55
C VAL A 477 38.57 -4.77 -27.51
N LEU A 478 38.82 -4.93 -28.81
CA LEU A 478 37.86 -4.74 -29.89
C LEU A 478 37.05 -6.02 -30.10
N PHE A 479 35.77 -6.00 -29.81
CA PHE A 479 34.84 -7.02 -30.29
C PHE A 479 34.41 -6.77 -31.73
N LYS A 480 34.81 -7.64 -32.64
CA LYS A 480 34.37 -7.69 -34.03
C LYS A 480 32.93 -8.19 -34.13
N LYS A 481 32.04 -7.39 -34.65
CA LYS A 481 30.66 -7.75 -35.01
C LYS A 481 30.70 -8.45 -36.37
N GLN A 482 30.35 -9.74 -36.42
CA GLN A 482 30.08 -10.43 -37.71
C GLN A 482 28.63 -10.20 -38.11
N ALA A 483 28.42 -9.64 -39.26
CA ALA A 483 27.15 -9.60 -39.96
C ALA A 483 26.96 -10.89 -40.78
N LYS A 484 25.81 -11.50 -40.72
CA LYS A 484 25.30 -12.42 -41.75
C LYS A 484 23.94 -11.92 -42.24
N ARG A 485 23.90 -11.69 -43.56
CA ARG A 485 22.70 -11.65 -44.38
C ARG A 485 22.62 -12.99 -45.15
N PRO A 486 21.56 -13.34 -45.76
CA PRO A 486 20.42 -12.60 -46.26
C PRO A 486 19.16 -12.70 -45.36
#